data_e75285d2938f55b3e57a675232ca5793
#
_entry.id   e75285d2938f55b3e57a675232ca5793
#
_cell.length_a   1.000
_cell.length_b   1.000
_cell.length_c   1.000
_cell.angle_alpha   90.00
_cell.angle_beta   90.00
_cell.angle_gamma   90.00
#
_symmetry.space_group_name_H-M   'P 1'
#
loop_
_entity.id
_entity.type
_entity.pdbx_description
1 polymer ?
#
loop_
_entity_poly.entity_id
_entity_poly.type
_entity_poly.pdbx_seq_one_letter_code
_entity_poly.pdbx_strand_id
1 'polypeptide(L)'
;MYKEYQPCNLLSPYIDRYWEYEGKTECGIKFHIPPHGCADIIFTLGNVVDYLDESMPMRSHCSYFVGPMNTYTELVAHTENIHILGVRFRPCGLSQFIELPLNELVNKKLCTSDLPTIFEHSFAEMLCEKVDTKQRLEAIEERLVRQLIHSNRSCDRQIVLAVSRIMQGKGITPIKQLSSDICLCQRHFARKFRIYTCLLYTSPSPRDRTRS
;
A
#
# COMPACT_ATOMS: atom_id res chain seq x y z
N MET A 1 -9.93 14.35 10.08
CA MET A 1 -10.08 13.19 10.97
C MET A 1 -9.60 11.95 10.22
N TYR A 2 -8.78 11.08 10.84
CA TYR A 2 -8.32 9.82 10.20
C TYR A 2 -9.28 8.68 10.53
N LYS A 3 -9.64 7.89 9.53
CA LYS A 3 -10.50 6.71 9.66
C LYS A 3 -9.92 5.55 8.88
N GLU A 4 -10.17 4.32 9.34
CA GLU A 4 -9.77 3.08 8.67
C GLU A 4 -10.99 2.18 8.44
N TYR A 5 -10.97 1.46 7.30
CA TYR A 5 -12.04 0.56 6.90
C TYR A 5 -11.43 -0.77 6.45
N GLN A 6 -12.12 -1.86 6.76
CA GLN A 6 -11.67 -3.20 6.41
C GLN A 6 -12.13 -3.59 5.00
N PRO A 7 -11.27 -4.26 4.22
CA PRO A 7 -11.67 -4.79 2.93
C PRO A 7 -12.63 -6.00 3.07
N CYS A 8 -13.42 -6.27 2.03
CA CYS A 8 -14.21 -7.47 1.95
C CYS A 8 -13.33 -8.74 1.97
N ASN A 9 -13.93 -9.88 2.30
CA ASN A 9 -13.20 -11.16 2.48
C ASN A 9 -12.39 -11.58 1.25
N LEU A 10 -12.86 -11.28 0.03
CA LEU A 10 -12.15 -11.60 -1.21
C LEU A 10 -10.86 -10.79 -1.39
N LEU A 11 -10.84 -9.55 -0.92
CA LEU A 11 -9.71 -8.63 -1.05
C LEU A 11 -8.79 -8.66 0.16
N SER A 12 -9.23 -9.13 1.31
CA SER A 12 -8.45 -9.15 2.56
C SER A 12 -7.09 -9.88 2.49
N PRO A 13 -6.85 -10.88 1.61
CA PRO A 13 -5.52 -11.42 1.41
C PRO A 13 -4.51 -10.44 0.78
N TYR A 14 -4.99 -9.44 0.05
CA TYR A 14 -4.19 -8.52 -0.78
C TYR A 14 -4.20 -7.09 -0.26
N ILE A 15 -5.34 -6.66 0.33
CA ILE A 15 -5.55 -5.33 0.87
C ILE A 15 -5.46 -5.40 2.39
N ASP A 16 -4.66 -4.51 2.98
CA ASP A 16 -4.56 -4.40 4.43
C ASP A 16 -5.74 -3.61 4.99
N ARG A 17 -5.98 -2.44 4.42
CA ARG A 17 -7.08 -1.55 4.79
C ARG A 17 -7.34 -0.50 3.73
N TYR A 18 -8.51 0.12 3.80
CA TYR A 18 -8.74 1.46 3.25
C TYR A 18 -8.55 2.46 4.38
N TRP A 19 -8.09 3.65 4.04
CA TRP A 19 -7.92 4.73 5.01
C TRP A 19 -8.34 6.06 4.39
N GLU A 20 -8.90 6.92 5.20
CA GLU A 20 -9.38 8.23 4.80
C GLU A 20 -8.85 9.27 5.78
N TYR A 21 -8.36 10.35 5.24
CA TYR A 21 -8.04 11.54 6.02
C TYR A 21 -8.85 12.72 5.47
N GLU A 22 -9.69 13.29 6.32
CA GLU A 22 -10.46 14.49 6.03
C GLU A 22 -10.28 15.47 7.17
N GLY A 23 -9.87 16.71 6.86
CA GLY A 23 -9.69 17.72 7.89
C GLY A 23 -9.06 19.00 7.40
N LYS A 24 -9.07 19.97 8.30
CA LYS A 24 -8.34 21.22 8.12
C LYS A 24 -6.95 21.08 8.68
N THR A 25 -5.99 21.62 7.95
CA THR A 25 -4.59 21.70 8.37
C THR A 25 -4.11 23.15 8.22
N GLU A 26 -3.06 23.50 8.92
CA GLU A 26 -2.35 24.75 8.66
C GLU A 26 -1.42 24.54 7.44
N CYS A 27 -1.33 25.54 6.57
CA CYS A 27 -0.40 25.52 5.45
C CYS A 27 1.04 25.36 5.95
N GLY A 28 1.78 24.44 5.34
CA GLY A 28 3.17 24.13 5.73
C GLY A 28 3.31 23.03 6.79
N ILE A 29 2.22 22.45 7.32
CA ILE A 29 2.32 21.30 8.21
C ILE A 29 2.94 20.11 7.48
N LYS A 30 3.88 19.47 8.17
CA LYS A 30 4.57 18.28 7.71
C LYS A 30 4.01 17.02 8.37
N PHE A 31 3.56 16.09 7.56
CA PHE A 31 3.19 14.75 7.99
C PHE A 31 4.37 13.80 7.79
N HIS A 32 4.78 13.18 8.87
CA HIS A 32 5.90 12.24 8.86
C HIS A 32 5.39 10.82 8.59
N ILE A 33 5.84 10.25 7.47
CA ILE A 33 5.44 8.90 7.09
C ILE A 33 6.62 7.96 7.32
N PRO A 34 6.55 7.10 8.34
CA PRO A 34 7.61 6.13 8.61
C PRO A 34 7.69 5.08 7.50
N PRO A 35 8.86 4.47 7.30
CA PRO A 35 9.01 3.37 6.36
C PRO A 35 8.03 2.25 6.67
N HIS A 36 7.30 1.81 5.67
CA HIS A 36 6.42 0.64 5.76
C HIS A 36 6.51 -0.18 4.47
N GLY A 37 6.46 -1.49 4.58
CA GLY A 37 6.59 -2.41 3.44
C GLY A 37 5.33 -2.56 2.60
N CYS A 38 4.39 -1.64 2.70
CA CYS A 38 3.13 -1.63 1.96
C CYS A 38 3.20 -0.64 0.82
N ALA A 39 2.44 -0.89 -0.24
CA ALA A 39 2.15 0.10 -1.27
C ALA A 39 0.78 0.72 -1.00
N ASP A 40 0.63 1.99 -1.34
CA ASP A 40 -0.65 2.69 -1.27
C ASP A 40 -1.04 3.23 -2.66
N ILE A 41 -2.35 3.21 -2.96
CA ILE A 41 -2.94 4.05 -3.98
C ILE A 41 -3.76 5.10 -3.26
N ILE A 42 -3.50 6.37 -3.55
CA ILE A 42 -4.11 7.52 -2.88
C ILE A 42 -4.96 8.29 -3.88
N PHE A 43 -6.21 8.53 -3.55
CA PHE A 43 -7.14 9.38 -4.29
C PHE A 43 -7.28 10.71 -3.58
N THR A 44 -7.09 11.81 -4.30
CA THR A 44 -7.33 13.17 -3.81
C THR A 44 -8.76 13.56 -4.12
N LEU A 45 -9.60 13.71 -3.09
CA LEU A 45 -11.05 13.96 -3.23
C LEU A 45 -11.42 15.43 -3.06
N GLY A 46 -10.51 16.25 -2.56
CA GLY A 46 -10.74 17.67 -2.27
C GLY A 46 -9.92 18.59 -3.19
N ASN A 47 -10.02 19.91 -2.92
CA ASN A 47 -9.21 20.93 -3.58
C ASN A 47 -7.76 20.94 -3.05
N VAL A 48 -7.10 19.81 -3.11
CA VAL A 48 -5.79 19.61 -2.50
C VAL A 48 -4.70 19.85 -3.53
N VAL A 49 -3.72 20.67 -3.17
CA VAL A 49 -2.42 20.70 -3.82
C VAL A 49 -1.39 20.45 -2.72
N ASP A 50 -1.21 19.19 -2.41
CA ASP A 50 -0.19 18.74 -1.47
C ASP A 50 0.98 18.14 -2.24
N TYR A 51 2.16 18.20 -1.65
CA TYR A 51 3.33 17.55 -2.21
C TYR A 51 3.56 16.25 -1.44
N LEU A 52 3.71 15.14 -2.15
CA LEU A 52 4.26 13.91 -1.57
C LEU A 52 5.73 14.11 -1.19
N ASP A 53 6.39 14.98 -1.93
CA ASP A 53 7.66 15.61 -1.66
C ASP A 53 7.78 16.83 -2.59
N GLU A 54 8.87 17.59 -2.50
CA GLU A 54 9.09 18.78 -3.33
C GLU A 54 9.07 18.49 -4.85
N SER A 55 9.18 17.22 -5.25
CA SER A 55 9.26 16.79 -6.65
C SER A 55 7.90 16.46 -7.28
N MET A 56 6.85 16.19 -6.49
CA MET A 56 5.58 15.69 -7.00
C MET A 56 4.36 16.31 -6.30
N PRO A 57 3.81 17.39 -6.85
CA PRO A 57 2.58 17.99 -6.36
C PRO A 57 1.38 17.04 -6.58
N MET A 58 0.57 16.83 -5.55
CA MET A 58 -0.70 16.14 -5.66
C MET A 58 -1.77 17.13 -6.11
N ARG A 59 -2.40 16.82 -7.24
CA ARG A 59 -3.51 17.62 -7.79
C ARG A 59 -4.84 17.09 -7.27
N SER A 60 -5.85 17.93 -7.26
CA SER A 60 -7.23 17.52 -6.97
C SER A 60 -7.73 16.48 -7.97
N HIS A 61 -8.61 15.61 -7.53
CA HIS A 61 -9.32 14.63 -8.35
C HIS A 61 -8.38 13.70 -9.15
N CYS A 62 -7.21 13.43 -8.59
CA CYS A 62 -6.20 12.56 -9.18
C CYS A 62 -5.92 11.36 -8.28
N SER A 63 -5.26 10.38 -8.86
CA SER A 63 -4.79 9.23 -8.09
C SER A 63 -3.28 9.06 -8.20
N TYR A 64 -2.68 8.68 -7.08
CA TYR A 64 -1.24 8.56 -6.91
C TYR A 64 -0.88 7.19 -6.37
N PHE A 65 0.19 6.64 -6.88
CA PHE A 65 0.80 5.44 -6.38
C PHE A 65 1.98 5.78 -5.48
N VAL A 66 2.01 5.17 -4.32
CA VAL A 66 3.15 5.22 -3.40
C VAL A 66 3.64 3.79 -3.19
N GLY A 67 4.84 3.50 -3.67
CA GLY A 67 5.46 2.19 -3.56
C GLY A 67 5.87 1.83 -2.13
N PRO A 68 6.29 0.58 -1.91
CA PRO A 68 6.83 0.17 -0.62
C PRO A 68 7.99 1.09 -0.23
N MET A 69 7.91 1.70 0.94
CA MET A 69 8.95 2.63 1.42
C MET A 69 9.89 1.94 2.39
N ASN A 70 11.19 2.08 2.15
CA ASN A 70 12.26 1.68 3.06
C ASN A 70 13.02 2.89 3.63
N THR A 71 12.68 4.09 3.18
CA THR A 71 13.16 5.37 3.69
C THR A 71 12.02 6.16 4.26
N TYR A 72 12.34 7.04 5.19
CA TYR A 72 11.45 8.04 5.73
C TYR A 72 11.03 9.05 4.64
N THR A 73 9.78 9.48 4.67
CA THR A 73 9.28 10.52 3.77
C THR A 73 8.40 11.54 4.51
N GLU A 74 8.30 12.72 3.95
CA GLU A 74 7.43 13.79 4.44
C GLU A 74 6.38 14.12 3.38
N LEU A 75 5.16 14.36 3.83
CA LEU A 75 4.08 14.97 3.06
C LEU A 75 3.89 16.38 3.64
N VAL A 76 3.92 17.39 2.79
CA VAL A 76 3.72 18.79 3.20
C VAL A 76 2.35 19.25 2.72
N ALA A 77 1.51 19.72 3.64
CA ALA A 77 0.22 20.29 3.27
C ALA A 77 0.40 21.75 2.85
N HIS A 78 -0.06 22.09 1.65
CA HIS A 78 -0.07 23.46 1.13
C HIS A 78 -1.48 24.06 1.07
N THR A 79 -2.48 23.30 1.48
CA THR A 79 -3.88 23.74 1.54
C THR A 79 -4.47 23.53 2.93
N GLU A 80 -5.46 24.34 3.26
CA GLU A 80 -6.14 24.24 4.57
C GLU A 80 -7.09 23.04 4.66
N ASN A 81 -7.58 22.53 3.52
CA ASN A 81 -8.55 21.43 3.50
C ASN A 81 -7.97 20.24 2.75
N ILE A 82 -7.75 19.16 3.47
CA ILE A 82 -7.28 17.89 2.91
C ILE A 82 -8.42 16.87 2.96
N HIS A 83 -8.70 16.23 1.82
CA HIS A 83 -9.56 15.05 1.76
C HIS A 83 -8.92 14.04 0.83
N ILE A 84 -8.38 12.98 1.40
CA ILE A 84 -7.71 11.89 0.69
C ILE A 84 -8.26 10.54 1.14
N LEU A 85 -8.37 9.61 0.20
CA LEU A 85 -8.78 8.23 0.43
C LEU A 85 -7.68 7.31 -0.11
N GLY A 86 -7.23 6.36 0.69
CA GLY A 86 -6.14 5.45 0.35
C GLY A 86 -6.54 3.98 0.37
N VAL A 87 -5.96 3.23 -0.55
CA VAL A 87 -5.98 1.76 -0.57
C VAL A 87 -4.60 1.27 -0.21
N ARG A 88 -4.43 0.67 0.96
CA ARG A 88 -3.18 0.08 1.42
C ARG A 88 -3.12 -1.39 1.06
N PHE A 89 -2.16 -1.75 0.24
CA PHE A 89 -1.90 -3.13 -0.12
C PHE A 89 -1.02 -3.80 0.93
N ARG A 90 -1.31 -5.08 1.22
CA ARG A 90 -0.37 -5.90 2.00
C ARG A 90 0.95 -6.05 1.26
N PRO A 91 2.07 -6.30 1.95
CA PRO A 91 3.30 -6.70 1.29
C PRO A 91 3.00 -7.85 0.30
N CYS A 92 3.46 -7.74 -0.94
CA CYS A 92 3.13 -8.58 -2.10
C CYS A 92 1.68 -8.51 -2.64
N GLY A 93 0.72 -7.93 -1.92
CA GLY A 93 -0.68 -7.89 -2.38
C GLY A 93 -0.87 -7.17 -3.72
N LEU A 94 -0.11 -6.12 -3.95
CA LEU A 94 -0.16 -5.35 -5.19
C LEU A 94 0.20 -6.17 -6.45
N SER A 95 1.09 -7.18 -6.33
CA SER A 95 1.51 -8.02 -7.46
C SER A 95 0.36 -8.82 -8.08
N GLN A 96 -0.77 -8.95 -7.38
CA GLN A 96 -1.98 -9.55 -7.93
C GLN A 96 -2.66 -8.66 -8.97
N PHE A 97 -2.44 -7.35 -8.89
CA PHE A 97 -3.17 -6.34 -9.67
C PHE A 97 -2.34 -5.69 -10.78
N ILE A 98 -1.01 -5.65 -10.64
CA ILE A 98 -0.11 -5.04 -11.64
C ILE A 98 0.97 -6.01 -12.10
N GLU A 99 1.49 -5.79 -13.32
CA GLU A 99 2.53 -6.63 -13.95
C GLU A 99 3.96 -6.12 -13.73
N LEU A 100 4.11 -5.05 -12.95
CA LEU A 100 5.42 -4.48 -12.72
C LEU A 100 6.17 -5.23 -11.60
N PRO A 101 7.47 -5.44 -11.73
CA PRO A 101 8.31 -5.93 -10.66
C PRO A 101 8.28 -4.96 -9.49
N LEU A 102 7.83 -5.41 -8.30
CA LEU A 102 7.67 -4.53 -7.14
C LEU A 102 8.99 -3.89 -6.70
N ASN A 103 10.12 -4.53 -6.96
CA ASN A 103 11.45 -3.98 -6.64
C ASN A 103 11.80 -2.70 -7.42
N GLU A 104 11.17 -2.46 -8.57
CA GLU A 104 11.33 -1.23 -9.34
C GLU A 104 10.46 -0.09 -8.79
N LEU A 105 9.49 -0.43 -7.95
CA LEU A 105 8.53 0.50 -7.35
C LEU A 105 8.91 0.95 -5.93
N VAL A 106 10.02 0.44 -5.39
CA VAL A 106 10.49 0.83 -4.03
C VAL A 106 10.80 2.32 -3.99
N ASN A 107 10.26 3.01 -2.98
CA ASN A 107 10.36 4.46 -2.78
C ASN A 107 9.86 5.29 -3.97
N LYS A 108 9.15 4.68 -4.92
CA LYS A 108 8.57 5.43 -6.04
C LYS A 108 7.26 6.06 -5.64
N LYS A 109 7.06 7.27 -6.11
CA LYS A 109 5.82 8.04 -6.02
C LYS A 109 5.50 8.43 -7.45
N LEU A 110 4.35 8.02 -7.96
CA LEU A 110 4.00 8.14 -9.37
C LEU A 110 2.53 8.57 -9.49
N CYS A 111 2.18 9.32 -10.51
CA CYS A 111 0.79 9.43 -10.90
C CYS A 111 0.32 8.06 -11.41
N THR A 112 -0.88 7.63 -11.07
CA THR A 112 -1.38 6.33 -11.54
C THR A 112 -1.52 6.28 -13.07
N SER A 113 -1.64 7.43 -13.75
CA SER A 113 -1.59 7.52 -15.21
C SER A 113 -0.30 6.97 -15.83
N ASP A 114 0.79 6.98 -15.07
CA ASP A 114 2.11 6.54 -15.51
C ASP A 114 2.37 5.04 -15.28
N LEU A 115 1.38 4.35 -14.75
CA LEU A 115 1.43 2.92 -14.46
C LEU A 115 0.40 2.16 -15.30
N PRO A 116 0.64 0.86 -15.65
CA PRO A 116 -0.42 -0.01 -16.17
C PRO A 116 -1.46 -0.21 -15.07
N THR A 117 -2.56 0.53 -15.16
CA THR A 117 -3.36 0.92 -14.01
C THR A 117 -4.45 -0.07 -13.63
N ILE A 118 -4.61 -0.24 -12.33
CA ILE A 118 -5.79 -0.83 -11.70
C ILE A 118 -7.00 0.12 -11.88
N PHE A 119 -6.77 1.43 -11.79
CA PHE A 119 -7.78 2.47 -11.88
C PHE A 119 -7.51 3.37 -13.09
N GLU A 120 -8.55 3.65 -13.85
CA GLU A 120 -8.51 4.58 -14.99
C GLU A 120 -8.30 6.01 -14.49
N HIS A 121 -7.79 6.89 -15.36
CA HIS A 121 -7.50 8.27 -14.99
C HIS A 121 -8.75 9.00 -14.42
N SER A 122 -9.92 8.76 -15.01
CA SER A 122 -11.20 9.32 -14.57
C SER A 122 -11.77 8.71 -13.28
N PHE A 123 -11.13 7.66 -12.74
CA PHE A 123 -11.68 6.97 -11.57
C PHE A 123 -11.68 7.86 -10.32
N ALA A 124 -10.66 8.69 -10.13
CA ALA A 124 -10.62 9.63 -9.02
C ALA A 124 -11.73 10.69 -9.12
N GLU A 125 -12.00 11.19 -10.33
CA GLU A 125 -13.12 12.12 -10.60
C GLU A 125 -14.45 11.46 -10.26
N MET A 126 -14.67 10.22 -10.72
CA MET A 126 -15.88 9.46 -10.42
C MET A 126 -16.07 9.24 -8.91
N LEU A 127 -14.98 9.02 -8.14
CA LEU A 127 -15.07 8.92 -6.68
C LEU A 127 -15.50 10.24 -6.04
N CYS A 128 -15.13 11.39 -6.59
CA CYS A 128 -15.54 12.70 -6.09
C CYS A 128 -17.06 12.94 -6.26
N GLU A 129 -17.67 12.34 -7.29
CA GLU A 129 -19.12 12.42 -7.51
C GLU A 129 -19.96 11.59 -6.51
N LYS A 130 -19.31 10.63 -5.79
CA LYS A 130 -20.01 9.81 -4.79
C LYS A 130 -20.36 10.63 -3.55
N VAL A 131 -21.55 10.41 -3.05
CA VAL A 131 -22.13 11.18 -1.93
C VAL A 131 -21.34 10.95 -0.63
N ASP A 132 -20.93 9.73 -0.37
CA ASP A 132 -20.30 9.36 0.90
C ASP A 132 -19.13 8.36 0.71
N THR A 133 -18.39 8.17 1.78
CA THR A 133 -17.24 7.27 1.80
C THR A 133 -17.62 5.81 1.54
N LYS A 134 -18.81 5.39 1.96
CA LYS A 134 -19.28 4.02 1.74
C LYS A 134 -19.40 3.73 0.24
N GLN A 135 -20.05 4.61 -0.51
CA GLN A 135 -20.19 4.47 -1.97
C GLN A 135 -18.84 4.51 -2.69
N ARG A 136 -17.87 5.31 -2.18
CA ARG A 136 -16.51 5.35 -2.71
C ARG A 136 -15.80 4.02 -2.51
N LEU A 137 -15.89 3.46 -1.31
CA LEU A 137 -15.30 2.16 -0.99
C LEU A 137 -15.93 1.03 -1.79
N GLU A 138 -17.26 1.02 -1.94
CA GLU A 138 -17.97 0.04 -2.77
C GLU A 138 -17.48 0.09 -4.23
N ALA A 139 -17.29 1.27 -4.80
CA ALA A 139 -16.78 1.44 -6.16
C ALA A 139 -15.33 0.95 -6.30
N ILE A 140 -14.47 1.24 -5.31
CA ILE A 140 -13.09 0.74 -5.26
C ILE A 140 -13.07 -0.79 -5.17
N GLU A 141 -13.87 -1.37 -4.28
CA GLU A 141 -13.95 -2.82 -4.10
C GLU A 141 -14.47 -3.52 -5.36
N GLU A 142 -15.52 -3.00 -5.96
CA GLU A 142 -16.04 -3.54 -7.22
C GLU A 142 -14.97 -3.58 -8.31
N ARG A 143 -14.20 -2.49 -8.46
CA ARG A 143 -13.11 -2.42 -9.44
C ARG A 143 -12.02 -3.43 -9.16
N LEU A 144 -11.57 -3.54 -7.89
CA LEU A 144 -10.53 -4.47 -7.47
C LEU A 144 -10.98 -5.93 -7.59
N VAL A 145 -12.21 -6.26 -7.19
CA VAL A 145 -12.77 -7.61 -7.32
C VAL A 145 -12.89 -7.99 -8.80
N ARG A 146 -13.38 -7.10 -9.64
CA ARG A 146 -13.45 -7.33 -11.09
C ARG A 146 -12.09 -7.65 -11.68
N GLN A 147 -11.06 -6.88 -11.29
CA GLN A 147 -9.69 -7.13 -11.72
C GLN A 147 -9.15 -8.47 -11.20
N LEU A 148 -9.42 -8.81 -9.95
CA LEU A 148 -9.02 -10.07 -9.34
C LEU A 148 -9.60 -11.27 -10.07
N ILE A 149 -10.88 -11.22 -10.47
CA ILE A 149 -11.58 -12.29 -11.17
C ILE A 149 -11.05 -12.47 -12.61
N HIS A 150 -10.74 -11.36 -13.29
CA HIS A 150 -10.26 -11.40 -14.68
C HIS A 150 -8.74 -11.59 -14.80
N SER A 151 -8.04 -11.49 -13.69
CA SER A 151 -6.59 -11.66 -13.66
C SER A 151 -6.22 -13.14 -13.62
N ASN A 152 -5.47 -13.61 -14.62
CA ASN A 152 -4.82 -14.93 -14.59
C ASN A 152 -3.57 -14.96 -13.70
N ARG A 153 -3.35 -13.90 -12.90
CA ARG A 153 -2.18 -13.76 -12.03
C ARG A 153 -2.38 -14.54 -10.75
N SER A 154 -1.35 -15.16 -10.29
CA SER A 154 -1.32 -15.74 -8.95
C SER A 154 -0.17 -15.12 -8.19
N CYS A 155 -0.48 -14.44 -7.10
CA CYS A 155 0.53 -14.13 -6.10
C CYS A 155 1.14 -15.46 -5.61
N ASP A 156 2.46 -15.48 -5.40
CA ASP A 156 3.13 -16.68 -4.90
C ASP A 156 2.53 -17.08 -3.53
N ARG A 157 1.76 -18.17 -3.51
CA ARG A 157 1.02 -18.63 -2.32
C ARG A 157 1.94 -18.83 -1.12
N GLN A 158 3.18 -19.26 -1.33
CA GLN A 158 4.15 -19.46 -0.25
C GLN A 158 4.54 -18.12 0.36
N ILE A 159 4.70 -17.07 -0.46
CA ILE A 159 5.02 -15.73 0.02
C ILE A 159 3.83 -15.08 0.70
N VAL A 160 2.62 -15.23 0.18
CA VAL A 160 1.39 -14.76 0.85
C VAL A 160 1.26 -15.38 2.24
N LEU A 161 1.46 -16.69 2.34
CA LEU A 161 1.42 -17.40 3.62
C LEU A 161 2.52 -16.90 4.57
N ALA A 162 3.75 -16.70 4.07
CA ALA A 162 4.85 -16.18 4.87
C ALA A 162 4.54 -14.77 5.41
N VAL A 163 4.04 -13.87 4.54
CA VAL A 163 3.63 -12.51 4.95
C VAL A 163 2.55 -12.57 6.03
N SER A 164 1.53 -13.40 5.84
CA SER A 164 0.46 -13.59 6.83
C SER A 164 1.03 -14.04 8.18
N ARG A 165 1.94 -15.02 8.19
CA ARG A 165 2.61 -15.51 9.42
C ARG A 165 3.47 -14.43 10.09
N ILE A 166 4.20 -13.64 9.30
CA ILE A 166 4.99 -12.52 9.80
C ILE A 166 4.10 -11.49 10.48
N MET A 167 2.98 -11.12 9.84
CA MET A 167 2.05 -10.14 10.39
C MET A 167 1.38 -10.66 11.67
N GLN A 168 0.90 -11.90 11.69
CA GLN A 168 0.34 -12.54 12.88
C GLN A 168 1.35 -12.62 14.03
N GLY A 169 2.61 -12.94 13.71
CA GLY A 169 3.72 -12.99 14.67
C GLY A 169 4.33 -11.62 14.98
N LYS A 170 3.74 -10.49 14.51
CA LYS A 170 4.26 -9.13 14.72
C LYS A 170 5.74 -8.99 14.34
N GLY A 171 6.19 -9.70 13.31
CA GLY A 171 7.58 -9.68 12.83
C GLY A 171 8.60 -10.48 13.64
N ILE A 172 8.19 -11.20 14.69
CA ILE A 172 9.10 -11.91 15.60
C ILE A 172 9.35 -13.37 15.15
N THR A 173 8.60 -13.87 14.16
CA THR A 173 8.70 -15.27 13.72
C THR A 173 10.09 -15.59 13.16
N PRO A 174 10.79 -16.62 13.67
CA PRO A 174 12.14 -16.96 13.17
C PRO A 174 12.11 -17.40 11.71
N ILE A 175 13.13 -16.99 10.91
CA ILE A 175 13.23 -17.34 9.49
C ILE A 175 13.27 -18.86 9.26
N LYS A 176 13.84 -19.63 10.18
CA LYS A 176 13.86 -21.10 10.12
C LYS A 176 12.47 -21.69 10.17
N GLN A 177 11.62 -21.17 11.07
CA GLN A 177 10.25 -21.61 11.21
C GLN A 177 9.45 -21.22 9.97
N LEU A 178 9.53 -19.95 9.52
CA LEU A 178 8.84 -19.51 8.31
C LEU A 178 9.19 -20.35 7.09
N SER A 179 10.47 -20.59 6.86
CA SER A 179 10.91 -21.37 5.70
C SER A 179 10.44 -22.83 5.76
N SER A 180 10.39 -23.41 6.96
CA SER A 180 9.84 -24.75 7.19
C SER A 180 8.33 -24.78 6.91
N ASP A 181 7.57 -23.80 7.45
CA ASP A 181 6.11 -23.71 7.30
C ASP A 181 5.67 -23.60 5.83
N ILE A 182 6.52 -23.01 4.98
CA ILE A 182 6.23 -22.83 3.55
C ILE A 182 6.99 -23.80 2.63
N CYS A 183 7.67 -24.80 3.21
CA CYS A 183 8.44 -25.82 2.47
C CYS A 183 9.51 -25.22 1.52
N LEU A 184 10.25 -24.22 1.97
CA LEU A 184 11.35 -23.61 1.25
C LEU A 184 12.63 -23.63 2.09
N CYS A 185 13.80 -23.77 1.44
CA CYS A 185 15.05 -23.47 2.15
C CYS A 185 15.19 -21.95 2.37
N GLN A 186 15.90 -21.57 3.44
CA GLN A 186 16.04 -20.15 3.84
C GLN A 186 16.55 -19.24 2.71
N ARG A 187 17.53 -19.72 1.93
CA ARG A 187 18.10 -18.96 0.80
C ARG A 187 17.03 -18.70 -0.29
N HIS A 188 16.23 -19.70 -0.61
CA HIS A 188 15.17 -19.59 -1.61
C HIS A 188 14.06 -18.70 -1.09
N PHE A 189 13.66 -18.85 0.18
CA PHE A 189 12.70 -17.97 0.83
C PHE A 189 13.16 -16.50 0.79
N ALA A 190 14.38 -16.21 1.25
CA ALA A 190 14.88 -14.83 1.27
C ALA A 190 14.89 -14.18 -0.13
N ARG A 191 15.30 -14.95 -1.16
CA ARG A 191 15.27 -14.46 -2.55
C ARG A 191 13.85 -14.18 -3.04
N LYS A 192 12.90 -15.11 -2.86
CA LYS A 192 11.51 -14.94 -3.23
C LYS A 192 10.87 -13.79 -2.45
N PHE A 193 11.05 -13.77 -1.14
CA PHE A 193 10.49 -12.73 -0.28
C PHE A 193 10.92 -11.34 -0.75
N ARG A 194 12.21 -11.14 -1.05
CA ARG A 194 12.71 -9.87 -1.58
C ARG A 194 12.08 -9.49 -2.93
N ILE A 195 11.88 -10.45 -3.83
CA ILE A 195 11.26 -10.18 -5.15
C ILE A 195 9.82 -9.69 -5.01
N TYR A 196 9.03 -10.32 -4.12
CA TYR A 196 7.60 -10.07 -4.00
C TYR A 196 7.22 -8.98 -2.99
N THR A 197 8.09 -8.70 -2.01
CA THR A 197 7.79 -7.70 -0.97
C THR A 197 8.70 -6.49 -1.00
N CYS A 198 9.83 -6.58 -1.72
CA CYS A 198 10.91 -5.58 -1.71
C CYS A 198 11.59 -5.39 -0.35
N LEU A 199 11.27 -6.23 0.60
CA LEU A 199 11.80 -6.20 1.96
C LEU A 199 12.83 -7.31 2.15
N LEU A 200 13.74 -7.08 3.10
CA LEU A 200 14.61 -8.13 3.63
C LEU A 200 13.97 -8.67 4.91
N TYR A 201 13.79 -9.97 4.97
CA TYR A 201 13.43 -10.63 6.23
C TYR A 201 14.67 -11.28 6.82
N THR A 202 15.16 -10.68 7.90
CA THR A 202 16.32 -11.20 8.67
C THR A 202 15.84 -11.59 10.05
N SER A 203 16.45 -12.63 10.63
CA SER A 203 16.19 -12.95 12.04
C SER A 203 16.54 -11.74 12.90
N PRO A 204 15.74 -11.42 13.93
CA PRO A 204 16.05 -10.34 14.85
C PRO A 204 17.47 -10.53 15.41
N SER A 205 18.28 -9.47 15.37
CA SER A 205 19.60 -9.50 15.97
C SER A 205 19.49 -9.72 17.48
N PRO A 206 20.44 -10.41 18.11
CA PRO A 206 20.48 -10.48 19.57
C PRO A 206 20.42 -9.09 20.24
N ARG A 207 20.90 -8.05 19.56
CA ARG A 207 20.84 -6.65 20.03
C ARG A 207 19.43 -6.04 20.00
N ASP A 208 18.54 -6.54 19.15
CA ASP A 208 17.17 -6.04 19.05
C ASP A 208 16.29 -6.58 20.19
N ARG A 209 16.68 -7.71 20.81
CA ARG A 209 15.97 -8.32 21.94
C ARG A 209 16.15 -7.57 23.28
N THR A 210 17.11 -6.65 23.35
CA THR A 210 17.45 -5.91 24.58
C THR A 210 16.81 -4.51 24.64
N ARG A 211 15.95 -4.14 23.70
CA ARG A 211 15.27 -2.84 23.62
C ARG A 211 13.76 -2.88 23.84
N SER A 212 13.25 -3.93 24.45
CA SER A 212 11.84 -4.02 24.93
C SER A 212 11.75 -3.85 26.43
#